data_7d154249171494472df9ef21133c9eef
#
_entry.id   7d154249171494472df9ef21133c9eef
#
_cell.length_a   1.000
_cell.length_b   1.000
_cell.length_c   1.000
_cell.angle_alpha   90.00
_cell.angle_beta   90.00
_cell.angle_gamma   90.00
#
_symmetry.space_group_name_H-M   'P 1'
#
loop_
_entity.id
_entity.type
_entity.pdbx_description
1 polymer ?
#
loop_
_entity_poly.entity_id
_entity_poly.type
_entity_poly.pdbx_seq_one_letter_code
_entity_poly.pdbx_strand_id
1 'polypeptide(L)'
;MWLHKQEVPMQLIPSLGQRQKQSLVMTPQLQQAIKLLQMTNLDIKNYLENEVLENPFLEVQTEETLFQSLPSSEHSKVSNPQTEIQPVDSHSTAMSNDPTEHTDFDNRYSSSSLDLGNSQPKNHVADSNWDDIISNVAGQPDNLNTHILRQIDLNIKDTREKFIACMLADAIEASGWLGQSCSEIASHCNCEVEQIEIVLSKLQTFEPAGIFARTLSECLTLQAKEQGSYDTIMATILENLELLGKGELAILARKAHAEIADIAKRLQIIRSFNPKPTASFDTEYLAVNAPDIIVRESSDGLVVDLNRSTLPSLVINEAYVNEINKGARNRQDEEIKSFTSDSVGAARWLKRSLEQRNNTTLKIAGEIVNQQSDFFKEGLSGLKPLSLKDVATAVNMHESTVSRVTSGLLMATPKGCFTLKSFFSVSIAATESGDGTAAAAVRDLIKTIISNELPKKPLSDDAIAALVSEKGIKLARRTVAKYREMMRIPSSSERRRQAKLNMAI
;
A
#
# COMPACT_ATOMS: atom_id res chain seq x y z
N MET A 1 -43.21 -26.58 -81.01
CA MET A 1 -42.30 -25.51 -80.79
C MET A 1 -41.56 -25.79 -79.46
N TRP A 2 -40.43 -26.49 -79.59
CA TRP A 2 -39.69 -27.05 -78.47
C TRP A 2 -38.55 -26.07 -78.12
N LEU A 3 -38.53 -25.51 -76.87
CA LEU A 3 -37.43 -24.70 -76.36
C LEU A 3 -36.43 -25.61 -75.63
N HIS A 4 -35.28 -25.78 -76.26
CA HIS A 4 -34.12 -26.45 -75.67
C HIS A 4 -33.53 -25.56 -74.51
N LYS A 5 -33.60 -26.09 -73.29
CA LYS A 5 -32.94 -25.58 -72.15
C LYS A 5 -31.48 -26.08 -72.16
N GLN A 6 -30.52 -25.19 -72.45
CA GLN A 6 -29.11 -25.53 -72.33
C GLN A 6 -28.73 -25.53 -70.85
N GLU A 7 -28.38 -26.71 -70.38
CA GLU A 7 -27.71 -26.86 -69.06
C GLU A 7 -26.25 -26.47 -69.20
N VAL A 8 -25.83 -25.41 -68.40
CA VAL A 8 -24.44 -25.00 -68.29
C VAL A 8 -23.78 -25.90 -67.23
N PRO A 9 -22.72 -26.66 -67.56
CA PRO A 9 -22.00 -27.46 -66.53
C PRO A 9 -21.31 -26.59 -65.57
N MET A 10 -21.65 -26.70 -64.28
CA MET A 10 -20.97 -26.02 -63.16
C MET A 10 -19.63 -26.70 -62.92
N GLN A 11 -18.53 -26.07 -63.38
CA GLN A 11 -17.18 -26.51 -63.08
C GLN A 11 -16.81 -26.05 -61.67
N LEU A 12 -16.69 -27.02 -60.76
CA LEU A 12 -16.10 -26.81 -59.44
C LEU A 12 -14.56 -26.67 -59.57
N ILE A 13 -14.07 -25.45 -59.50
CA ILE A 13 -12.61 -25.20 -59.39
C ILE A 13 -12.22 -25.24 -57.92
N PRO A 14 -11.45 -26.23 -57.46
CA PRO A 14 -10.95 -26.25 -56.08
C PRO A 14 -9.90 -25.16 -55.92
N SER A 15 -10.24 -24.07 -55.27
CA SER A 15 -9.23 -23.06 -54.85
C SER A 15 -8.62 -23.50 -53.54
N LEU A 16 -7.39 -24.00 -53.57
CA LEU A 16 -6.54 -24.22 -52.39
C LEU A 16 -6.06 -22.87 -51.84
N GLY A 17 -6.83 -22.27 -50.96
CA GLY A 17 -6.43 -21.13 -50.19
C GLY A 17 -5.49 -21.56 -49.05
N GLN A 18 -4.17 -21.49 -49.28
CA GLN A 18 -3.17 -21.72 -48.26
C GLN A 18 -3.20 -20.53 -47.27
N ARG A 19 -4.02 -20.63 -46.21
CA ARG A 19 -4.00 -19.67 -45.08
C ARG A 19 -2.77 -19.99 -44.25
N GLN A 20 -1.69 -19.25 -44.47
CA GLN A 20 -0.54 -19.23 -43.61
C GLN A 20 -0.96 -18.58 -42.27
N LYS A 21 -1.27 -19.39 -41.25
CA LYS A 21 -1.42 -18.91 -39.87
C LYS A 21 -0.04 -18.65 -39.37
N GLN A 22 0.39 -17.39 -39.39
CA GLN A 22 1.55 -16.95 -38.60
C GLN A 22 1.19 -17.03 -37.12
N SER A 23 1.50 -18.15 -36.48
CA SER A 23 1.54 -18.20 -35.03
C SER A 23 2.80 -17.45 -34.59
N LEU A 24 2.62 -16.29 -33.97
CA LEU A 24 3.70 -15.59 -33.27
C LEU A 24 4.17 -16.50 -32.14
N VAL A 25 5.25 -17.24 -32.37
CA VAL A 25 5.94 -17.97 -31.29
C VAL A 25 6.65 -16.92 -30.45
N MET A 26 6.09 -16.63 -29.27
CA MET A 26 6.71 -15.71 -28.34
C MET A 26 8.04 -16.30 -27.85
N THR A 27 9.13 -15.58 -28.05
CA THR A 27 10.43 -15.99 -27.54
C THR A 27 10.42 -15.94 -25.99
N PRO A 28 11.16 -16.82 -25.30
CA PRO A 28 11.26 -16.82 -23.84
C PRO A 28 11.65 -15.45 -23.27
N GLN A 29 12.56 -14.75 -23.95
CA GLN A 29 12.99 -13.39 -23.58
C GLN A 29 11.86 -12.36 -23.63
N LEU A 30 10.96 -12.44 -24.62
CA LEU A 30 9.81 -11.55 -24.70
C LEU A 30 8.81 -11.83 -23.57
N GLN A 31 8.61 -13.10 -23.21
CA GLN A 31 7.76 -13.47 -22.06
C GLN A 31 8.33 -12.94 -20.75
N GLN A 32 9.64 -13.04 -20.56
CA GLN A 32 10.35 -12.53 -19.39
C GLN A 32 10.27 -11.00 -19.31
N ALA A 33 10.44 -10.28 -20.43
CA ALA A 33 10.28 -8.83 -20.49
C ALA A 33 8.85 -8.39 -20.11
N ILE A 34 7.83 -9.10 -20.58
CA ILE A 34 6.43 -8.83 -20.23
C ILE A 34 6.19 -9.08 -18.74
N LYS A 35 6.78 -10.13 -18.16
CA LYS A 35 6.69 -10.44 -16.73
C LYS A 35 7.34 -9.34 -15.90
N LEU A 36 8.52 -8.84 -16.28
CA LEU A 36 9.21 -7.73 -15.62
C LEU A 36 8.38 -6.43 -15.61
N LEU A 37 7.60 -6.17 -16.67
CA LEU A 37 6.72 -5.00 -16.73
C LEU A 37 5.56 -5.05 -15.72
N GLN A 38 5.16 -6.25 -15.27
CA GLN A 38 4.05 -6.44 -14.33
C GLN A 38 4.48 -6.52 -12.86
N MET A 39 5.76 -6.75 -12.62
CA MET A 39 6.32 -6.89 -11.27
C MET A 39 6.40 -5.55 -10.56
N THR A 40 6.11 -5.56 -9.25
CA THR A 40 6.40 -4.43 -8.36
C THR A 40 7.91 -4.30 -8.14
N ASN A 41 8.37 -3.19 -7.59
CA ASN A 41 9.80 -3.02 -7.31
C ASN A 41 10.32 -4.06 -6.30
N LEU A 42 9.49 -4.46 -5.34
CA LEU A 42 9.81 -5.52 -4.38
C LEU A 42 9.97 -6.89 -5.07
N ASP A 43 9.03 -7.23 -5.96
CA ASP A 43 9.10 -8.48 -6.72
C ASP A 43 10.32 -8.53 -7.63
N ILE A 44 10.70 -7.37 -8.22
CA ILE A 44 11.90 -7.27 -9.04
C ILE A 44 13.15 -7.48 -8.17
N LYS A 45 13.19 -6.90 -6.96
CA LYS A 45 14.30 -7.11 -6.04
C LYS A 45 14.50 -8.60 -5.76
N ASN A 46 13.44 -9.30 -5.38
CA ASN A 46 13.46 -10.75 -5.12
C ASN A 46 13.87 -11.55 -6.38
N TYR A 47 13.36 -11.15 -7.55
CA TYR A 47 13.71 -11.77 -8.82
C TYR A 47 15.19 -11.58 -9.15
N LEU A 48 15.74 -10.37 -8.97
CA LEU A 48 17.15 -10.09 -9.21
C LEU A 48 18.08 -10.80 -8.21
N GLU A 49 17.69 -10.93 -6.96
CA GLU A 49 18.44 -11.71 -5.97
C GLU A 49 18.59 -13.19 -6.41
N ASN A 50 17.54 -13.78 -6.98
CA ASN A 50 17.59 -15.11 -7.54
C ASN A 50 18.49 -15.19 -8.80
N GLU A 51 18.39 -14.22 -9.71
CA GLU A 51 19.21 -14.17 -10.92
C GLU A 51 20.71 -13.97 -10.61
N VAL A 52 21.05 -13.23 -9.55
CA VAL A 52 22.42 -13.06 -9.07
C VAL A 52 23.00 -14.39 -8.55
N LEU A 53 22.18 -15.24 -7.94
CA LEU A 53 22.61 -16.56 -7.51
C LEU A 53 22.92 -17.48 -8.70
N GLU A 54 22.22 -17.33 -9.82
CA GLU A 54 22.43 -18.13 -11.05
C GLU A 54 23.56 -17.56 -11.94
N ASN A 55 23.76 -16.22 -11.94
CA ASN A 55 24.70 -15.56 -12.83
C ASN A 55 25.82 -14.83 -12.06
N PRO A 56 27.05 -15.36 -12.01
CA PRO A 56 28.14 -14.82 -11.21
C PRO A 56 28.68 -13.46 -11.71
N PHE A 57 28.24 -12.99 -12.88
CA PHE A 57 28.64 -11.71 -13.45
C PHE A 57 27.73 -10.55 -13.07
N LEU A 58 26.62 -10.84 -12.36
CA LEU A 58 25.66 -9.85 -11.90
C LEU A 58 25.91 -9.47 -10.46
N GLU A 59 25.89 -8.18 -10.18
CA GLU A 59 25.92 -7.62 -8.82
C GLU A 59 24.75 -6.66 -8.64
N VAL A 60 24.03 -6.78 -7.51
CA VAL A 60 22.99 -5.83 -7.12
C VAL A 60 23.64 -4.80 -6.20
N GLN A 61 23.65 -3.53 -6.64
CA GLN A 61 24.05 -2.44 -5.77
C GLN A 61 22.84 -1.96 -4.97
N THR A 62 22.90 -2.14 -3.67
CA THR A 62 22.00 -1.50 -2.69
C THR A 62 22.68 -0.21 -2.22
N GLU A 63 21.91 0.82 -1.85
CA GLU A 63 22.47 2.10 -1.37
C GLU A 63 23.45 1.92 -0.20
N GLU A 64 23.27 0.89 0.63
CA GLU A 64 24.20 0.55 1.71
C GLU A 64 25.60 0.19 1.21
N THR A 65 25.75 -0.40 0.03
CA THR A 65 27.05 -0.74 -0.55
C THR A 65 27.75 0.47 -1.18
N LEU A 66 27.01 1.51 -1.56
CA LEU A 66 27.58 2.76 -2.07
C LEU A 66 28.29 3.56 -0.95
N PHE A 67 27.81 3.50 0.27
CA PHE A 67 28.48 4.16 1.42
C PHE A 67 29.73 3.40 1.89
N GLN A 68 29.82 2.09 1.68
CA GLN A 68 31.00 1.28 2.03
C GLN A 68 32.13 1.34 1.00
N SER A 69 31.84 1.76 -0.23
CA SER A 69 32.84 1.82 -1.34
C SER A 69 33.56 3.16 -1.46
N LEU A 70 33.28 4.12 -0.59
CA LEU A 70 34.12 5.31 -0.51
C LEU A 70 35.48 4.92 0.08
N PRO A 71 36.61 5.03 -0.65
CA PRO A 71 37.90 4.69 -0.11
C PRO A 71 38.19 5.65 1.06
N SER A 72 38.33 5.09 2.27
CA SER A 72 38.89 5.79 3.41
C SER A 72 40.27 6.26 2.98
N SER A 73 40.41 7.55 2.74
CA SER A 73 41.69 8.18 2.40
C SER A 73 42.62 8.02 3.61
N GLU A 74 43.51 7.04 3.51
CA GLU A 74 44.67 6.97 4.38
C GLU A 74 45.49 8.27 4.23
N HIS A 75 45.74 8.91 5.35
CA HIS A 75 46.58 10.09 5.46
C HIS A 75 48.00 9.77 4.98
N SER A 76 48.28 10.04 3.72
CA SER A 76 49.65 10.17 3.25
C SER A 76 50.06 11.63 3.36
N LYS A 77 50.98 11.91 4.30
CA LYS A 77 51.73 13.15 4.37
C LYS A 77 52.46 13.37 3.05
N VAL A 78 52.09 14.36 2.29
CA VAL A 78 52.88 14.84 1.17
C VAL A 78 53.16 16.31 1.34
N SER A 79 54.47 16.59 1.47
CA SER A 79 55.13 17.87 1.40
C SER A 79 54.87 18.59 0.08
N ASN A 80 54.57 19.89 0.20
CA ASN A 80 54.53 20.82 -0.93
C ASN A 80 55.82 20.81 -1.76
N PRO A 81 55.70 20.92 -3.10
CA PRO A 81 56.41 21.99 -3.77
C PRO A 81 55.50 22.77 -4.72
N GLN A 82 55.67 24.06 -4.71
CA GLN A 82 55.20 25.05 -5.67
C GLN A 82 55.64 24.69 -7.08
N THR A 83 54.75 24.69 -8.06
CA THR A 83 55.12 24.84 -9.46
C THR A 83 54.01 25.58 -10.22
N GLU A 84 54.46 26.54 -10.99
CA GLU A 84 53.78 27.55 -11.76
C GLU A 84 52.80 26.98 -12.79
N ILE A 85 51.74 27.73 -13.00
CA ILE A 85 50.72 27.52 -14.04
C ILE A 85 51.26 28.11 -15.34
N GLN A 86 51.37 27.32 -16.42
CA GLN A 86 51.45 27.83 -17.79
C GLN A 86 50.25 27.33 -18.61
N PRO A 87 49.66 28.22 -19.45
CA PRO A 87 48.48 27.87 -20.25
C PRO A 87 48.93 27.13 -21.53
N VAL A 88 48.26 26.04 -21.87
CA VAL A 88 48.46 25.35 -23.15
C VAL A 88 47.22 25.52 -24.00
N ASP A 89 47.46 26.09 -25.16
CA ASP A 89 46.55 26.38 -26.25
C ASP A 89 45.88 25.13 -26.85
N SER A 90 44.67 25.37 -27.30
CA SER A 90 43.86 24.56 -28.16
C SER A 90 44.49 24.29 -29.52
N HIS A 91 44.32 23.10 -30.03
CA HIS A 91 44.00 22.66 -31.38
C HIS A 91 44.60 21.28 -31.72
N SER A 92 43.74 20.30 -31.87
CA SER A 92 43.88 19.34 -32.96
C SER A 92 42.58 18.56 -33.16
N THR A 93 41.93 18.87 -34.24
CA THR A 93 40.91 18.11 -34.95
C THR A 93 41.43 16.74 -35.34
N ALA A 94 40.74 15.69 -34.90
CA ALA A 94 40.80 14.40 -35.58
C ALA A 94 39.35 13.88 -35.71
N MET A 95 38.87 13.90 -36.96
CA MET A 95 37.64 13.25 -37.40
C MET A 95 37.78 11.73 -37.19
N SER A 96 36.86 11.14 -36.41
CA SER A 96 36.55 9.73 -36.52
C SER A 96 35.06 9.59 -36.88
N ASN A 97 34.82 9.02 -38.06
CA ASN A 97 33.55 8.66 -38.60
C ASN A 97 32.98 7.48 -37.77
N ASP A 98 32.06 7.76 -36.84
CA ASP A 98 31.24 6.75 -36.19
C ASP A 98 29.75 7.10 -36.42
N PRO A 99 28.97 6.24 -37.07
CA PRO A 99 27.63 6.58 -37.51
C PRO A 99 26.54 6.51 -36.39
N THR A 100 26.91 6.47 -35.11
CA THR A 100 25.97 6.39 -33.97
C THR A 100 25.84 7.67 -33.15
N GLU A 101 26.45 8.80 -33.63
CA GLU A 101 26.51 10.06 -32.88
C GLU A 101 25.31 11.03 -33.09
N HIS A 102 24.19 10.57 -33.61
CA HIS A 102 23.01 11.41 -33.76
C HIS A 102 21.86 11.00 -32.78
N THR A 103 22.15 11.09 -31.50
CA THR A 103 21.10 11.32 -30.47
C THR A 103 21.69 12.16 -29.35
N ASP A 104 21.81 13.45 -29.61
CA ASP A 104 22.07 14.47 -28.61
C ASP A 104 20.90 14.52 -27.62
N PHE A 105 21.05 13.82 -26.50
CA PHE A 105 20.36 14.19 -25.29
C PHE A 105 21.32 14.99 -24.43
N ASP A 106 21.20 16.30 -24.53
CA ASP A 106 21.81 17.30 -23.67
C ASP A 106 21.36 17.05 -22.22
N ASN A 107 22.01 16.13 -21.54
CA ASN A 107 21.87 15.90 -20.13
C ASN A 107 22.92 16.74 -19.39
N ARG A 108 22.76 18.05 -19.43
CA ARG A 108 23.51 18.97 -18.59
C ARG A 108 22.99 18.88 -17.18
N TYR A 109 23.53 17.95 -16.40
CA TYR A 109 23.54 18.10 -14.96
C TYR A 109 24.43 19.29 -14.62
N SER A 110 23.83 20.46 -14.42
CA SER A 110 24.50 21.54 -13.73
C SER A 110 24.69 21.09 -12.27
N SER A 111 25.87 20.61 -11.96
CA SER A 111 26.34 20.54 -10.58
C SER A 111 26.40 21.99 -10.06
N SER A 112 25.31 22.47 -9.47
CA SER A 112 25.37 23.64 -8.62
C SER A 112 26.32 23.32 -7.47
N SER A 113 27.51 23.93 -7.56
CA SER A 113 28.48 23.98 -6.46
C SER A 113 27.74 24.43 -5.19
N LEU A 114 27.49 23.49 -4.29
CA LEU A 114 27.18 23.80 -2.92
C LEU A 114 28.41 24.47 -2.34
N ASP A 115 28.29 25.78 -2.14
CA ASP A 115 29.21 26.62 -1.38
C ASP A 115 29.25 26.08 0.06
N LEU A 116 30.18 25.12 0.30
CA LEU A 116 30.48 24.64 1.63
C LEU A 116 31.30 25.71 2.31
N GLY A 117 30.60 26.68 2.92
CA GLY A 117 31.16 27.61 3.87
C GLY A 117 31.95 26.84 4.91
N ASN A 118 33.22 27.25 5.04
CA ASN A 118 34.24 26.77 5.94
C ASN A 118 33.80 26.90 7.40
N SER A 119 33.03 25.92 7.90
CA SER A 119 32.78 25.73 9.32
C SER A 119 33.64 24.57 9.81
N GLN A 120 34.69 24.92 10.54
CA GLN A 120 35.53 23.97 11.27
C GLN A 120 34.65 23.00 12.07
N PRO A 121 34.85 21.69 11.96
CA PRO A 121 34.17 20.75 12.83
C PRO A 121 34.70 20.99 14.26
N LYS A 122 33.87 21.59 15.09
CA LYS A 122 34.06 21.50 16.54
C LYS A 122 33.86 20.00 16.85
N ASN A 123 34.95 19.34 17.26
CA ASN A 123 34.90 18.05 17.92
C ASN A 123 34.05 18.19 19.20
N HIS A 124 32.74 18.13 19.06
CA HIS A 124 31.91 17.63 20.13
C HIS A 124 32.13 16.12 20.14
N VAL A 125 32.95 15.66 21.06
CA VAL A 125 32.80 14.33 21.61
C VAL A 125 31.35 14.32 22.11
N ALA A 126 30.43 13.85 21.28
CA ALA A 126 29.11 13.55 21.73
C ALA A 126 29.31 12.41 22.72
N ASP A 127 29.20 12.71 24.02
CA ASP A 127 28.69 11.74 24.97
C ASP A 127 27.37 11.26 24.35
N SER A 128 27.48 10.24 23.53
CA SER A 128 26.33 9.51 23.03
C SER A 128 25.74 8.88 24.28
N ASN A 129 24.70 9.53 24.81
CA ASN A 129 23.88 8.97 25.86
C ASN A 129 23.32 7.64 25.33
N TRP A 130 24.07 6.57 25.58
CA TRP A 130 23.64 5.21 25.29
C TRP A 130 22.29 4.92 25.94
N ASP A 131 22.00 5.59 27.08
CA ASP A 131 20.72 5.52 27.76
C ASP A 131 19.57 6.10 26.93
N ASP A 132 19.81 7.18 26.13
CA ASP A 132 18.82 7.71 25.19
C ASP A 132 18.64 6.80 23.97
N ILE A 133 19.69 6.14 23.51
CA ILE A 133 19.60 5.17 22.42
C ILE A 133 18.86 3.91 22.89
N ILE A 134 19.16 3.42 24.10
CA ILE A 134 18.49 2.25 24.68
C ILE A 134 17.03 2.56 24.98
N SER A 135 16.70 3.77 25.43
CA SER A 135 15.30 4.17 25.66
C SER A 135 14.51 4.37 24.38
N ASN A 136 15.19 4.71 23.27
CA ASN A 136 14.58 4.85 21.94
C ASN A 136 14.57 3.55 21.11
N VAL A 137 15.26 2.49 21.56
CA VAL A 137 15.00 1.15 21.04
C VAL A 137 13.62 0.76 21.57
N ALA A 138 12.60 1.11 20.82
CA ALA A 138 11.24 0.66 21.08
C ALA A 138 11.29 -0.87 21.23
N GLY A 139 11.07 -1.36 22.45
CA GLY A 139 10.93 -2.80 22.68
C GLY A 139 9.94 -3.34 21.68
N GLN A 140 10.19 -4.53 21.14
CA GLN A 140 9.19 -5.17 20.30
C GLN A 140 7.85 -5.11 21.06
N PRO A 141 6.77 -4.65 20.42
CA PRO A 141 5.48 -4.59 21.07
C PRO A 141 5.17 -5.97 21.63
N ASP A 142 4.92 -6.04 22.94
CA ASP A 142 4.57 -7.30 23.58
C ASP A 142 3.32 -7.85 22.86
N ASN A 143 3.42 -9.06 22.34
CA ASN A 143 2.25 -9.78 21.82
C ASN A 143 1.26 -10.00 22.95
N LEU A 144 -0.04 -9.96 22.64
CA LEU A 144 -1.12 -10.21 23.62
C LEU A 144 -0.82 -11.45 24.50
N ASN A 145 -0.44 -12.56 23.87
CA ASN A 145 -0.13 -13.81 24.56
C ASN A 145 1.03 -13.65 25.55
N THR A 146 2.12 -13.02 25.16
CA THR A 146 3.26 -12.74 26.06
C THR A 146 2.87 -11.84 27.23
N HIS A 147 2.03 -10.86 26.99
CA HIS A 147 1.52 -9.97 28.04
C HIS A 147 0.64 -10.73 29.06
N ILE A 148 -0.29 -11.54 28.56
CA ILE A 148 -1.18 -12.35 29.42
C ILE A 148 -0.36 -13.40 30.20
N LEU A 149 0.56 -14.12 29.56
CA LEU A 149 1.39 -15.13 30.24
C LEU A 149 2.23 -14.51 31.36
N ARG A 150 2.79 -13.32 31.14
CA ARG A 150 3.51 -12.56 32.18
C ARG A 150 2.60 -12.24 33.37
N GLN A 151 1.37 -11.82 33.12
CA GLN A 151 0.40 -11.54 34.20
C GLN A 151 -0.03 -12.81 34.94
N ILE A 152 -0.21 -13.93 34.23
CA ILE A 152 -0.48 -15.25 34.85
C ILE A 152 0.66 -15.64 35.79
N ASP A 153 1.90 -15.50 35.35
CA ASP A 153 3.08 -15.85 36.16
C ASP A 153 3.22 -15.00 37.42
N LEU A 154 2.83 -13.74 37.34
CA LEU A 154 2.89 -12.82 38.49
C LEU A 154 1.76 -13.05 39.49
N ASN A 155 0.54 -13.30 39.02
CA ASN A 155 -0.68 -13.28 39.86
C ASN A 155 -1.09 -14.68 40.35
N ILE A 156 -0.78 -15.75 39.61
CA ILE A 156 -1.19 -17.11 39.94
C ILE A 156 0.00 -17.93 40.41
N LYS A 157 -0.05 -18.42 41.65
CA LYS A 157 1.06 -19.20 42.26
C LYS A 157 0.85 -20.70 42.16
N ASP A 158 -0.39 -21.16 42.15
CA ASP A 158 -0.72 -22.61 42.10
C ASP A 158 -0.47 -23.16 40.68
N THR A 159 0.30 -24.22 40.58
CA THR A 159 0.68 -24.89 39.33
C THR A 159 -0.54 -25.39 38.55
N ARG A 160 -1.57 -25.89 39.26
CA ARG A 160 -2.79 -26.40 38.61
C ARG A 160 -3.65 -25.25 38.06
N GLU A 161 -3.80 -24.15 38.83
CA GLU A 161 -4.47 -22.97 38.37
C GLU A 161 -3.74 -22.31 37.19
N LYS A 162 -2.40 -22.29 37.20
CA LYS A 162 -1.59 -21.80 36.05
C LYS A 162 -1.85 -22.59 34.79
N PHE A 163 -1.92 -23.91 34.88
CA PHE A 163 -2.22 -24.75 33.71
C PHE A 163 -3.59 -24.42 33.13
N ILE A 164 -4.62 -24.28 33.97
CA ILE A 164 -5.97 -23.87 33.53
C ILE A 164 -5.93 -22.47 32.92
N ALA A 165 -5.20 -21.53 33.52
CA ALA A 165 -5.07 -20.16 33.04
C ALA A 165 -4.39 -20.09 31.66
N CYS A 166 -3.35 -20.89 31.42
CA CYS A 166 -2.71 -21.00 30.11
C CYS A 166 -3.65 -21.57 29.04
N MET A 167 -4.44 -22.58 29.38
CA MET A 167 -5.43 -23.13 28.45
C MET A 167 -6.55 -22.13 28.13
N LEU A 168 -6.95 -21.31 29.12
CA LEU A 168 -7.89 -20.20 28.89
C LEU A 168 -7.25 -19.09 28.02
N ALA A 169 -5.96 -18.82 28.18
CA ALA A 169 -5.24 -17.85 27.37
C ALA A 169 -5.12 -18.29 25.89
N ASP A 170 -4.91 -19.58 25.65
CA ASP A 170 -4.87 -20.15 24.28
C ASP A 170 -6.27 -20.13 23.61
N ALA A 171 -7.35 -20.11 24.40
CA ALA A 171 -8.72 -20.07 23.90
C ALA A 171 -9.23 -18.65 23.58
N ILE A 172 -8.38 -17.62 23.74
CA ILE A 172 -8.75 -16.21 23.44
C ILE A 172 -8.74 -15.97 21.92
N GLU A 173 -9.80 -15.36 21.42
CA GLU A 173 -9.85 -14.82 20.07
C GLU A 173 -9.10 -13.48 19.95
N ALA A 174 -8.83 -13.04 18.72
CA ALA A 174 -8.25 -11.72 18.43
C ALA A 174 -9.08 -10.54 18.98
N SER A 175 -10.35 -10.75 19.31
CA SER A 175 -11.24 -9.77 19.97
C SER A 175 -10.98 -9.59 21.47
N GLY A 176 -10.25 -10.52 22.09
CA GLY A 176 -10.05 -10.61 23.53
C GLY A 176 -11.11 -11.40 24.27
N TRP A 177 -12.05 -12.00 23.56
CA TRP A 177 -13.12 -12.81 24.12
C TRP A 177 -12.77 -14.28 24.08
N LEU A 178 -13.44 -15.08 24.95
CA LEU A 178 -13.31 -16.53 24.91
C LEU A 178 -14.05 -17.09 23.70
N GLY A 179 -13.30 -17.76 22.80
CA GLY A 179 -13.88 -18.46 21.66
C GLY A 179 -14.48 -19.82 21.95
N GLN A 180 -14.13 -20.40 23.11
CA GLN A 180 -14.59 -21.72 23.54
C GLN A 180 -15.45 -21.62 24.81
N SER A 181 -16.39 -22.56 24.95
CA SER A 181 -17.21 -22.63 26.18
C SER A 181 -16.40 -23.20 27.36
N CYS A 182 -16.73 -22.74 28.58
CA CYS A 182 -16.08 -23.26 29.79
C CYS A 182 -16.23 -24.78 29.94
N SER A 183 -17.29 -25.38 29.40
CA SER A 183 -17.53 -26.84 29.41
C SER A 183 -16.58 -27.59 28.48
N GLU A 184 -16.22 -27.03 27.33
CA GLU A 184 -15.24 -27.60 26.40
C GLU A 184 -13.84 -27.56 27.01
N ILE A 185 -13.47 -26.42 27.59
CA ILE A 185 -12.18 -26.26 28.27
C ILE A 185 -12.09 -27.20 29.48
N ALA A 186 -13.19 -27.42 30.21
CA ALA A 186 -13.24 -28.38 31.34
C ALA A 186 -12.94 -29.80 30.88
N SER A 187 -13.47 -30.22 29.74
CA SER A 187 -13.21 -31.53 29.16
C SER A 187 -11.75 -31.69 28.71
N HIS A 188 -11.11 -30.65 28.20
CA HIS A 188 -9.69 -30.67 27.82
C HIS A 188 -8.74 -30.68 29.00
N CYS A 189 -9.10 -29.98 30.10
CA CYS A 189 -8.28 -29.92 31.32
C CYS A 189 -8.54 -31.08 32.31
N ASN A 190 -9.52 -31.93 32.04
CA ASN A 190 -10.00 -32.96 33.00
C ASN A 190 -10.28 -32.37 34.39
N CYS A 191 -10.99 -31.25 34.47
CA CYS A 191 -11.35 -30.58 35.71
C CYS A 191 -12.85 -30.19 35.72
N GLU A 192 -13.35 -29.86 36.91
CA GLU A 192 -14.70 -29.41 37.07
C GLU A 192 -14.92 -27.97 36.56
N VAL A 193 -16.08 -27.70 35.98
CA VAL A 193 -16.42 -26.37 35.43
C VAL A 193 -16.28 -25.26 36.48
N GLU A 194 -16.62 -25.58 37.76
CA GLU A 194 -16.51 -24.64 38.88
C GLU A 194 -15.07 -24.14 39.09
N GLN A 195 -14.08 -25.05 38.92
CA GLN A 195 -12.66 -24.66 39.03
C GLN A 195 -12.24 -23.69 37.92
N ILE A 196 -12.74 -23.87 36.70
CA ILE A 196 -12.48 -22.97 35.59
C ILE A 196 -13.12 -21.60 35.85
N GLU A 197 -14.35 -21.55 36.38
CA GLU A 197 -15.02 -20.28 36.70
C GLU A 197 -14.30 -19.48 37.78
N ILE A 198 -13.72 -20.16 38.79
CA ILE A 198 -12.87 -19.51 39.78
C ILE A 198 -11.61 -18.91 39.18
N VAL A 199 -10.91 -19.66 38.30
CA VAL A 199 -9.71 -19.16 37.60
C VAL A 199 -10.10 -18.04 36.63
N LEU A 200 -11.19 -18.21 35.88
CA LEU A 200 -11.70 -17.20 34.96
C LEU A 200 -12.00 -15.87 35.66
N SER A 201 -12.63 -15.90 36.85
CA SER A 201 -12.91 -14.69 37.63
C SER A 201 -11.61 -13.97 38.04
N LYS A 202 -10.51 -14.69 38.28
CA LYS A 202 -9.21 -14.11 38.55
C LYS A 202 -8.61 -13.49 37.26
N LEU A 203 -8.70 -14.19 36.11
CA LEU A 203 -8.19 -13.70 34.83
C LEU A 203 -8.95 -12.46 34.32
N GLN A 204 -10.23 -12.33 34.64
CA GLN A 204 -11.04 -11.14 34.26
C GLN A 204 -10.63 -9.86 34.98
N THR A 205 -9.74 -9.94 35.98
CA THR A 205 -9.14 -8.76 36.62
C THR A 205 -7.83 -8.30 35.95
N PHE A 206 -7.39 -8.97 34.87
CA PHE A 206 -6.14 -8.65 34.18
C PHE A 206 -6.34 -7.46 33.22
N GLU A 207 -5.21 -6.80 32.93
CA GLU A 207 -5.14 -5.72 31.94
C GLU A 207 -4.87 -6.27 30.54
N PRO A 208 -5.55 -5.71 29.53
CA PRO A 208 -6.57 -4.67 29.56
C PRO A 208 -7.95 -5.16 30.01
N ALA A 209 -8.71 -4.29 30.70
CA ALA A 209 -10.02 -4.63 31.20
C ALA A 209 -10.98 -5.15 30.12
N GLY A 210 -11.72 -6.21 30.46
CA GLY A 210 -12.67 -6.83 29.54
C GLY A 210 -12.12 -7.99 28.74
N ILE A 211 -10.87 -8.41 28.98
CA ILE A 211 -10.33 -9.68 28.47
C ILE A 211 -11.04 -10.85 29.16
N PHE A 212 -11.03 -12.02 28.49
CA PHE A 212 -11.69 -13.24 28.94
C PHE A 212 -13.20 -13.14 29.13
N ALA A 213 -13.84 -12.15 28.52
CA ALA A 213 -15.30 -12.05 28.51
C ALA A 213 -15.91 -13.08 27.56
N ARG A 214 -17.06 -13.64 27.94
CA ARG A 214 -17.84 -14.59 27.12
C ARG A 214 -18.78 -13.88 26.15
N THR A 215 -19.19 -12.65 26.51
CA THR A 215 -20.10 -11.84 25.73
C THR A 215 -19.73 -10.36 25.77
N LEU A 216 -20.25 -9.58 24.81
CA LEU A 216 -20.07 -8.13 24.79
C LEU A 216 -20.59 -7.46 26.08
N SER A 217 -21.70 -7.94 26.59
CA SER A 217 -22.29 -7.41 27.87
C SER A 217 -21.31 -7.62 29.02
N GLU A 218 -20.69 -8.79 29.13
CA GLU A 218 -19.73 -9.10 30.19
C GLU A 218 -18.43 -8.25 30.01
N CYS A 219 -17.92 -8.09 28.80
CA CYS A 219 -16.75 -7.25 28.50
C CYS A 219 -16.97 -5.79 28.96
N LEU A 220 -18.10 -5.20 28.59
CA LEU A 220 -18.43 -3.84 28.99
C LEU A 220 -18.71 -3.73 30.52
N THR A 221 -19.24 -4.80 31.13
CA THR A 221 -19.45 -4.85 32.58
C THR A 221 -18.13 -4.85 33.35
N LEU A 222 -17.12 -5.59 32.87
CA LEU A 222 -15.80 -5.61 33.48
C LEU A 222 -15.15 -4.23 33.39
N GLN A 223 -15.22 -3.58 32.24
CA GLN A 223 -14.69 -2.22 32.04
C GLN A 223 -15.41 -1.19 32.92
N ALA A 224 -16.77 -1.31 33.06
CA ALA A 224 -17.52 -0.43 33.92
C ALA A 224 -17.16 -0.60 35.41
N LYS A 225 -16.87 -1.84 35.84
CA LYS A 225 -16.41 -2.13 37.21
C LYS A 225 -15.06 -1.53 37.51
N GLU A 226 -14.11 -1.66 36.56
CA GLU A 226 -12.77 -1.10 36.71
C GLU A 226 -12.79 0.43 36.80
N GLN A 227 -13.62 1.10 35.98
CA GLN A 227 -13.76 2.56 36.01
C GLN A 227 -14.64 3.04 37.21
N GLY A 228 -15.17 2.15 38.03
CA GLY A 228 -16.04 2.50 39.15
C GLY A 228 -17.41 3.11 38.76
N SER A 229 -17.82 2.93 37.49
CA SER A 229 -19.06 3.47 36.92
C SER A 229 -20.21 2.46 36.87
N TYR A 230 -20.07 1.31 37.54
CA TYR A 230 -21.01 0.22 37.53
C TYR A 230 -22.15 0.46 38.56
N ASP A 231 -23.23 1.09 38.10
CA ASP A 231 -24.48 1.32 38.88
C ASP A 231 -25.56 0.34 38.46
N THR A 232 -26.63 0.25 39.24
CA THR A 232 -27.84 -0.57 38.92
C THR A 232 -28.47 -0.19 37.58
N ILE A 233 -28.44 1.09 37.24
CA ILE A 233 -28.91 1.60 35.94
C ILE A 233 -27.95 1.10 34.79
N MET A 234 -26.63 1.14 35.00
CA MET A 234 -25.65 0.63 34.06
C MET A 234 -25.85 -0.88 33.84
N ALA A 235 -26.06 -1.66 34.89
CA ALA A 235 -26.32 -3.09 34.80
C ALA A 235 -27.52 -3.39 33.89
N THR A 236 -28.65 -2.73 34.10
CA THR A 236 -29.88 -2.91 33.28
C THR A 236 -29.67 -2.47 31.83
N ILE A 237 -28.84 -1.47 31.54
CA ILE A 237 -28.50 -1.05 30.18
C ILE A 237 -27.65 -2.11 29.51
N LEU A 238 -26.61 -2.63 30.18
CA LEU A 238 -25.68 -3.62 29.64
C LEU A 238 -26.35 -4.99 29.43
N GLU A 239 -27.37 -5.36 30.23
CA GLU A 239 -28.17 -6.54 29.96
C GLU A 239 -29.09 -6.39 28.75
N ASN A 240 -29.49 -5.17 28.40
CA ASN A 240 -30.42 -4.89 27.31
C ASN A 240 -29.77 -4.11 26.16
N LEU A 241 -28.54 -4.46 25.74
CA LEU A 241 -27.79 -3.80 24.65
C LEU A 241 -28.55 -3.78 23.33
N GLU A 242 -29.41 -4.76 23.06
CA GLU A 242 -30.23 -4.79 21.85
C GLU A 242 -31.20 -3.60 21.76
N LEU A 243 -31.84 -3.24 22.88
CA LEU A 243 -32.74 -2.09 22.97
C LEU A 243 -31.98 -0.79 22.80
N LEU A 244 -30.75 -0.73 23.33
CA LEU A 244 -29.83 0.39 23.12
C LEU A 244 -29.45 0.51 21.64
N GLY A 245 -29.07 -0.59 21.01
CA GLY A 245 -28.78 -0.65 19.59
C GLY A 245 -29.96 -0.23 18.71
N LYS A 246 -31.21 -0.50 19.09
CA LYS A 246 -32.42 -0.02 18.42
C LYS A 246 -32.76 1.45 18.72
N GLY A 247 -32.13 2.08 19.71
CA GLY A 247 -32.36 3.46 20.12
C GLY A 247 -33.66 3.67 20.87
N GLU A 248 -34.19 2.64 21.53
CA GLU A 248 -35.42 2.67 22.27
C GLU A 248 -35.18 3.10 23.72
N LEU A 249 -34.64 4.33 23.90
CA LEU A 249 -34.27 4.88 25.20
C LEU A 249 -35.45 4.97 26.18
N ALA A 250 -36.67 5.21 25.69
CA ALA A 250 -37.86 5.28 26.52
C ALA A 250 -38.22 3.93 27.16
N ILE A 251 -37.97 2.81 26.49
CA ILE A 251 -38.21 1.47 27.05
C ILE A 251 -37.11 1.15 28.05
N LEU A 252 -35.86 1.47 27.77
CA LEU A 252 -34.76 1.34 28.72
C LEU A 252 -34.98 2.16 29.98
N ALA A 253 -35.48 3.40 29.86
CA ALA A 253 -35.80 4.27 30.99
C ALA A 253 -36.86 3.65 31.93
N ARG A 254 -37.90 3.02 31.37
CA ARG A 254 -38.90 2.31 32.15
C ARG A 254 -38.33 1.07 32.84
N LYS A 255 -37.49 0.28 32.17
CA LYS A 255 -36.85 -0.91 32.75
C LYS A 255 -35.87 -0.57 33.85
N ALA A 256 -35.08 0.49 33.65
CA ALA A 256 -34.06 0.94 34.60
C ALA A 256 -34.65 1.82 35.73
N HIS A 257 -35.94 2.12 35.69
CA HIS A 257 -36.59 3.07 36.62
C HIS A 257 -35.84 4.40 36.77
N ALA A 258 -35.32 4.92 35.63
CA ALA A 258 -34.44 6.11 35.58
C ALA A 258 -34.94 7.13 34.54
N GLU A 259 -34.53 8.37 34.68
CA GLU A 259 -34.78 9.40 33.68
C GLU A 259 -33.95 9.19 32.39
N ILE A 260 -34.49 9.65 31.28
CA ILE A 260 -33.77 9.55 29.96
C ILE A 260 -32.43 10.29 30.02
N ALA A 261 -32.34 11.40 30.77
CA ALA A 261 -31.12 12.15 30.97
C ALA A 261 -30.02 11.34 31.68
N ASP A 262 -30.38 10.49 32.62
CA ASP A 262 -29.41 9.65 33.32
C ASP A 262 -28.92 8.48 32.45
N ILE A 263 -29.79 7.94 31.61
CA ILE A 263 -29.39 6.94 30.62
C ILE A 263 -28.43 7.56 29.58
N ALA A 264 -28.68 8.80 29.16
CA ALA A 264 -27.83 9.50 28.23
C ALA A 264 -26.41 9.69 28.79
N LYS A 265 -26.25 10.03 30.06
CA LYS A 265 -24.94 10.12 30.73
C LYS A 265 -24.20 8.78 30.72
N ARG A 266 -24.89 7.67 31.06
CA ARG A 266 -24.28 6.33 31.04
C ARG A 266 -23.96 5.86 29.63
N LEU A 267 -24.76 6.25 28.63
CA LEU A 267 -24.47 5.98 27.23
C LEU A 267 -23.16 6.65 26.77
N GLN A 268 -22.90 7.86 27.28
CA GLN A 268 -21.64 8.55 26.99
C GLN A 268 -20.44 7.78 27.56
N ILE A 269 -20.58 7.23 28.78
CA ILE A 269 -19.54 6.38 29.38
C ILE A 269 -19.37 5.08 28.59
N ILE A 270 -20.46 4.40 28.20
CA ILE A 270 -20.40 3.17 27.40
C ILE A 270 -19.70 3.40 26.05
N ARG A 271 -19.87 4.58 25.45
CA ARG A 271 -19.18 4.95 24.20
C ARG A 271 -17.67 5.11 24.36
N SER A 272 -17.17 5.40 25.55
CA SER A 272 -15.73 5.45 25.82
C SER A 272 -15.12 4.07 26.01
N PHE A 273 -15.94 3.03 26.22
CA PHE A 273 -15.46 1.67 26.39
C PHE A 273 -15.00 1.05 25.08
N ASN A 274 -14.01 0.16 25.16
CA ASN A 274 -13.49 -0.54 24.02
C ASN A 274 -14.12 -1.94 23.90
N PRO A 275 -14.96 -2.21 22.88
CA PRO A 275 -15.57 -3.53 22.68
C PRO A 275 -14.55 -4.61 22.31
N LYS A 276 -13.35 -4.23 21.86
CA LYS A 276 -12.23 -5.12 21.53
C LYS A 276 -10.98 -4.68 22.31
N PRO A 277 -10.84 -5.11 23.56
CA PRO A 277 -9.75 -4.64 24.43
C PRO A 277 -8.35 -4.96 23.88
N THR A 278 -8.23 -5.98 23.04
CA THR A 278 -6.98 -6.43 22.44
C THR A 278 -6.53 -5.62 21.21
N ALA A 279 -7.35 -4.70 20.71
CA ALA A 279 -7.03 -3.92 19.52
C ALA A 279 -5.74 -3.08 19.65
N SER A 280 -5.29 -2.78 20.87
CA SER A 280 -4.00 -2.11 21.12
C SER A 280 -2.80 -3.03 20.93
N PHE A 281 -2.99 -4.35 21.00
CA PHE A 281 -1.95 -5.37 20.77
C PHE A 281 -1.94 -5.89 19.33
N ASP A 282 -3.04 -5.73 18.59
CA ASP A 282 -3.15 -6.00 17.16
C ASP A 282 -2.43 -4.91 16.32
N THR A 283 -1.25 -4.56 16.71
CA THR A 283 -0.34 -3.87 15.80
C THR A 283 0.21 -4.89 14.80
N GLU A 284 -0.66 -5.45 13.95
CA GLU A 284 -0.18 -5.82 12.63
C GLU A 284 0.39 -4.54 12.03
N TYR A 285 1.70 -4.42 12.06
CA TYR A 285 2.37 -3.44 11.22
C TYR A 285 2.00 -3.81 9.79
N LEU A 286 0.93 -3.18 9.29
CA LEU A 286 0.69 -3.16 7.86
C LEU A 286 1.99 -2.64 7.28
N ALA A 287 2.78 -3.54 6.70
CA ALA A 287 4.00 -3.18 6.03
C ALA A 287 3.61 -2.11 5.00
N VAL A 288 3.89 -0.85 5.34
CA VAL A 288 3.63 0.28 4.45
C VAL A 288 4.62 0.10 3.31
N ASN A 289 4.15 -0.45 2.21
CA ASN A 289 4.97 -0.59 1.02
C ASN A 289 5.47 0.80 0.63
N ALA A 290 6.79 0.94 0.53
CA ALA A 290 7.39 2.18 0.06
C ALA A 290 6.86 2.51 -1.34
N PRO A 291 6.55 3.78 -1.65
CA PRO A 291 6.03 4.17 -2.95
C PRO A 291 7.11 3.96 -4.02
N ASP A 292 6.67 3.52 -5.21
CA ASP A 292 7.55 3.29 -6.37
C ASP A 292 7.84 4.59 -7.12
N ILE A 293 6.89 5.52 -7.13
CA ILE A 293 6.95 6.79 -7.83
C ILE A 293 6.69 7.92 -6.84
N ILE A 294 7.46 8.99 -6.94
CA ILE A 294 7.34 10.16 -6.07
C ILE A 294 7.03 11.38 -6.95
N VAL A 295 5.92 12.05 -6.66
CA VAL A 295 5.57 13.32 -7.28
C VAL A 295 5.81 14.44 -6.28
N ARG A 296 6.65 15.38 -6.67
CA ARG A 296 7.00 16.55 -5.85
C ARG A 296 6.55 17.82 -6.56
N GLU A 297 6.13 18.79 -5.76
CA GLU A 297 5.85 20.12 -6.25
C GLU A 297 7.16 20.94 -6.23
N SER A 298 7.52 21.46 -7.39
CA SER A 298 8.71 22.32 -7.59
C SER A 298 8.24 23.72 -8.00
N SER A 299 9.14 24.71 -7.95
CA SER A 299 8.90 26.08 -8.45
C SER A 299 8.39 26.11 -9.90
N ASP A 300 8.83 25.16 -10.72
CA ASP A 300 8.55 25.10 -12.15
C ASP A 300 7.38 24.17 -12.52
N GLY A 301 6.75 23.51 -11.51
CA GLY A 301 5.64 22.60 -11.71
C GLY A 301 5.79 21.28 -10.97
N LEU A 302 5.03 20.26 -11.39
CA LEU A 302 5.08 18.92 -10.80
C LEU A 302 6.22 18.12 -11.43
N VAL A 303 7.09 17.59 -10.58
CA VAL A 303 8.22 16.72 -10.98
C VAL A 303 7.90 15.29 -10.57
N VAL A 304 8.09 14.36 -11.48
CA VAL A 304 7.85 12.93 -11.29
C VAL A 304 9.18 12.19 -11.29
N ASP A 305 9.49 11.53 -10.18
CA ASP A 305 10.71 10.76 -10.00
C ASP A 305 10.38 9.30 -9.61
N LEU A 306 11.25 8.38 -10.00
CA LEU A 306 11.23 7.03 -9.46
C LEU A 306 11.92 6.99 -8.10
N ASN A 307 11.36 6.24 -7.18
CA ASN A 307 11.97 6.05 -5.88
C ASN A 307 13.21 5.15 -5.99
N ARG A 308 14.39 5.76 -5.87
CA ARG A 308 15.68 5.05 -5.99
C ARG A 308 15.91 4.04 -4.86
N SER A 309 15.35 4.27 -3.66
CA SER A 309 15.53 3.36 -2.53
C SER A 309 14.83 2.01 -2.71
N THR A 310 13.79 1.96 -3.55
CA THR A 310 13.07 0.71 -3.87
C THR A 310 13.54 0.06 -5.16
N LEU A 311 14.29 0.79 -5.99
CA LEU A 311 14.78 0.32 -7.29
C LEU A 311 16.15 -0.34 -7.14
N PRO A 312 16.28 -1.65 -7.36
CA PRO A 312 17.57 -2.29 -7.39
C PRO A 312 18.36 -1.83 -8.63
N SER A 313 19.60 -1.41 -8.43
CA SER A 313 20.52 -1.12 -9.54
C SER A 313 21.36 -2.35 -9.83
N LEU A 314 21.45 -2.72 -11.12
CA LEU A 314 22.16 -3.89 -11.59
C LEU A 314 23.49 -3.47 -12.24
N VAL A 315 24.59 -4.01 -11.73
CA VAL A 315 25.92 -3.77 -12.27
C VAL A 315 26.51 -5.08 -12.80
N ILE A 316 27.21 -5.00 -13.90
CA ILE A 316 27.91 -6.13 -14.49
C ILE A 316 29.38 -6.01 -14.12
N ASN A 317 29.94 -7.05 -13.49
CA ASN A 317 31.36 -7.08 -13.11
C ASN A 317 32.23 -7.36 -14.33
N GLU A 318 32.58 -6.29 -15.07
CA GLU A 318 33.43 -6.41 -16.26
C GLU A 318 34.89 -6.81 -15.92
N ALA A 319 35.37 -6.52 -14.71
CA ALA A 319 36.68 -6.92 -14.26
C ALA A 319 36.79 -8.46 -14.19
N TYR A 320 35.80 -9.10 -13.60
CA TYR A 320 35.72 -10.55 -13.50
C TYR A 320 35.56 -11.23 -14.87
N VAL A 321 34.75 -10.67 -15.76
CA VAL A 321 34.61 -11.11 -17.14
C VAL A 321 35.97 -11.09 -17.85
N ASN A 322 36.76 -10.00 -17.69
CA ASN A 322 38.04 -9.85 -18.30
C ASN A 322 39.13 -10.81 -17.75
N GLU A 323 39.05 -11.12 -16.43
CA GLU A 323 39.94 -12.11 -15.81
C GLU A 323 39.73 -13.53 -16.36
N ILE A 324 38.46 -13.95 -16.43
CA ILE A 324 38.14 -15.27 -17.01
C ILE A 324 38.56 -15.37 -18.46
N ASN A 325 38.29 -14.33 -19.26
CA ASN A 325 38.69 -14.32 -20.68
C ASN A 325 40.20 -14.34 -20.88
N LYS A 326 41.00 -13.75 -19.98
CA LYS A 326 42.48 -13.82 -20.02
C LYS A 326 43.02 -15.20 -19.61
N GLY A 327 42.33 -15.91 -18.70
CA GLY A 327 42.72 -17.25 -18.23
C GLY A 327 42.49 -18.34 -19.25
N ALA A 328 41.53 -18.16 -20.15
CA ALA A 328 41.05 -19.18 -21.07
C ALA A 328 41.92 -19.29 -22.32
N ARG A 329 42.94 -20.21 -22.32
CA ARG A 329 43.90 -20.40 -23.44
C ARG A 329 43.79 -21.74 -24.20
N ASN A 330 43.04 -22.76 -23.68
CA ASN A 330 42.99 -24.10 -24.25
C ASN A 330 41.61 -24.48 -24.82
N ARG A 331 41.47 -25.62 -25.52
CA ARG A 331 40.19 -26.10 -26.10
C ARG A 331 39.07 -26.34 -25.10
N GLN A 332 39.38 -26.75 -23.88
CA GLN A 332 38.41 -26.84 -22.77
C GLN A 332 37.88 -25.46 -22.35
N ASP A 333 38.57 -24.41 -22.74
CA ASP A 333 38.22 -23.02 -22.46
C ASP A 333 37.15 -22.47 -23.44
N GLU A 334 36.80 -23.18 -24.54
CA GLU A 334 35.73 -22.76 -25.47
C GLU A 334 34.36 -22.89 -24.82
N GLU A 335 34.13 -23.91 -24.00
CA GLU A 335 32.87 -24.07 -23.22
C GLU A 335 32.75 -22.98 -22.17
N ILE A 336 33.84 -22.63 -21.50
CA ILE A 336 33.89 -21.53 -20.52
C ILE A 336 33.61 -20.18 -21.20
N LYS A 337 34.20 -19.95 -22.40
CA LYS A 337 33.96 -18.73 -23.17
C LYS A 337 32.52 -18.62 -23.66
N SER A 338 31.91 -19.71 -24.13
CA SER A 338 30.53 -19.73 -24.56
C SER A 338 29.60 -19.45 -23.37
N PHE A 339 29.81 -20.11 -22.24
CA PHE A 339 29.07 -19.88 -21.00
C PHE A 339 29.18 -18.42 -20.52
N THR A 340 30.41 -17.87 -20.51
CA THR A 340 30.67 -16.47 -20.14
C THR A 340 29.95 -15.52 -21.07
N SER A 341 30.02 -15.76 -22.39
CA SER A 341 29.33 -14.93 -23.39
C SER A 341 27.83 -14.93 -23.23
N ASP A 342 27.24 -16.12 -23.00
CA ASP A 342 25.81 -16.29 -22.85
C ASP A 342 25.32 -15.65 -21.53
N SER A 343 26.04 -15.85 -20.43
CA SER A 343 25.72 -15.27 -19.12
C SER A 343 25.86 -13.74 -19.11
N VAL A 344 26.89 -13.19 -19.74
CA VAL A 344 27.06 -11.72 -19.91
C VAL A 344 25.99 -11.17 -20.85
N GLY A 345 25.65 -11.91 -21.91
CA GLY A 345 24.54 -11.56 -22.82
C GLY A 345 23.21 -11.47 -22.08
N ALA A 346 22.89 -12.44 -21.26
CA ALA A 346 21.70 -12.45 -20.41
C ALA A 346 21.70 -11.28 -19.41
N ALA A 347 22.83 -11.02 -18.76
CA ALA A 347 23.01 -9.91 -17.84
C ALA A 347 22.77 -8.54 -18.50
N ARG A 348 23.35 -8.31 -19.68
CA ARG A 348 23.14 -7.07 -20.45
C ARG A 348 21.69 -6.91 -20.91
N TRP A 349 21.08 -7.99 -21.35
CA TRP A 349 19.67 -7.98 -21.72
C TRP A 349 18.77 -7.62 -20.53
N LEU A 350 19.02 -8.22 -19.36
CA LEU A 350 18.25 -7.95 -18.13
C LEU A 350 18.38 -6.49 -17.70
N LYS A 351 19.60 -5.95 -17.69
CA LYS A 351 19.87 -4.53 -17.40
C LYS A 351 19.08 -3.60 -18.32
N ARG A 352 19.15 -3.83 -19.63
CA ARG A 352 18.40 -3.03 -20.62
C ARG A 352 16.89 -3.14 -20.42
N SER A 353 16.40 -4.33 -20.10
CA SER A 353 14.96 -4.55 -19.85
C SER A 353 14.47 -3.78 -18.64
N LEU A 354 15.28 -3.70 -17.56
CA LEU A 354 14.99 -2.90 -16.37
C LEU A 354 15.01 -1.39 -16.68
N GLU A 355 16.02 -0.92 -17.40
CA GLU A 355 16.11 0.49 -17.82
C GLU A 355 14.91 0.87 -18.71
N GLN A 356 14.52 0.02 -19.65
CA GLN A 356 13.36 0.23 -20.49
C GLN A 356 12.06 0.26 -19.68
N ARG A 357 11.91 -0.66 -18.69
CA ARG A 357 10.78 -0.64 -17.78
C ARG A 357 10.69 0.68 -17.02
N ASN A 358 11.81 1.12 -16.44
CA ASN A 358 11.87 2.36 -15.66
C ASN A 358 11.50 3.58 -16.51
N ASN A 359 12.04 3.68 -17.71
CA ASN A 359 11.72 4.75 -18.66
C ASN A 359 10.24 4.71 -19.09
N THR A 360 9.68 3.51 -19.29
CA THR A 360 8.26 3.33 -19.63
C THR A 360 7.37 3.76 -18.48
N THR A 361 7.73 3.36 -17.26
CA THR A 361 7.00 3.74 -16.03
C THR A 361 7.01 5.26 -15.83
N LEU A 362 8.16 5.92 -15.99
CA LEU A 362 8.27 7.38 -15.89
C LEU A 362 7.43 8.10 -16.94
N LYS A 363 7.45 7.65 -18.20
CA LYS A 363 6.64 8.25 -19.28
C LYS A 363 5.16 8.15 -18.98
N ILE A 364 4.69 6.98 -18.55
CA ILE A 364 3.28 6.75 -18.20
C ILE A 364 2.88 7.59 -16.98
N ALA A 365 3.71 7.61 -15.94
CA ALA A 365 3.46 8.39 -14.74
C ALA A 365 3.45 9.90 -15.03
N GLY A 366 4.38 10.39 -15.82
CA GLY A 366 4.43 11.79 -16.25
C GLY A 366 3.17 12.20 -17.01
N GLU A 367 2.68 11.35 -17.92
CA GLU A 367 1.45 11.61 -18.68
C GLU A 367 0.21 11.62 -17.77
N ILE A 368 0.12 10.68 -16.81
CA ILE A 368 -0.97 10.68 -15.81
C ILE A 368 -0.97 11.97 -15.00
N VAL A 369 0.21 12.42 -14.53
CA VAL A 369 0.35 13.66 -13.76
C VAL A 369 -0.03 14.88 -14.58
N ASN A 370 0.35 14.95 -15.85
CA ASN A 370 -0.01 16.04 -16.76
C ASN A 370 -1.52 16.12 -16.97
N GLN A 371 -2.19 15.00 -17.24
CA GLN A 371 -3.63 14.95 -17.47
C GLN A 371 -4.45 15.16 -16.20
N GLN A 372 -3.92 14.78 -15.04
CA GLN A 372 -4.57 14.93 -13.74
C GLN A 372 -4.06 16.13 -12.92
N SER A 373 -3.59 17.19 -13.57
CA SER A 373 -3.04 18.38 -12.90
C SER A 373 -3.98 18.98 -11.86
N ASP A 374 -5.29 18.95 -12.09
CA ASP A 374 -6.30 19.51 -11.18
C ASP A 374 -6.45 18.66 -9.91
N PHE A 375 -6.22 17.34 -10.00
CA PHE A 375 -6.17 16.47 -8.83
C PHE A 375 -5.07 16.90 -7.83
N PHE A 376 -3.89 17.31 -8.31
CA PHE A 376 -2.80 17.72 -7.43
C PHE A 376 -3.10 19.03 -6.71
N LYS A 377 -3.95 19.91 -7.30
CA LYS A 377 -4.38 21.16 -6.67
C LYS A 377 -5.54 20.95 -5.71
N GLU A 378 -6.62 20.32 -6.17
CA GLU A 378 -7.91 20.23 -5.48
C GLU A 378 -8.12 18.89 -4.75
N GLY A 379 -7.28 17.88 -5.01
CA GLY A 379 -7.45 16.55 -4.48
C GLY A 379 -8.46 15.71 -5.26
N LEU A 380 -9.17 14.80 -4.57
CA LEU A 380 -10.10 13.86 -5.21
C LEU A 380 -11.25 14.52 -5.98
N SER A 381 -11.64 15.74 -5.59
CA SER A 381 -12.68 16.52 -6.27
C SER A 381 -12.26 16.99 -7.67
N GLY A 382 -10.96 17.26 -7.88
CA GLY A 382 -10.39 17.67 -9.16
C GLY A 382 -10.02 16.49 -10.09
N LEU A 383 -10.38 15.26 -9.76
CA LEU A 383 -10.01 14.09 -10.56
C LEU A 383 -10.81 14.08 -11.87
N LYS A 384 -10.11 14.12 -13.01
CA LYS A 384 -10.70 13.99 -14.35
C LYS A 384 -10.86 12.53 -14.75
N PRO A 385 -11.89 12.19 -15.55
CA PRO A 385 -12.00 10.86 -16.12
C PRO A 385 -10.83 10.60 -17.08
N LEU A 386 -10.15 9.48 -16.92
CA LEU A 386 -8.99 9.10 -17.71
C LEU A 386 -9.10 7.63 -18.09
N SER A 387 -8.99 7.34 -19.39
CA SER A 387 -8.97 5.96 -19.87
C SER A 387 -7.54 5.49 -20.15
N LEU A 388 -7.33 4.18 -20.07
CA LEU A 388 -6.04 3.57 -20.45
C LEU A 388 -5.65 3.89 -21.90
N LYS A 389 -6.64 4.03 -22.78
CA LYS A 389 -6.48 4.33 -24.19
C LYS A 389 -5.94 5.75 -24.40
N ASP A 390 -6.40 6.72 -23.63
CA ASP A 390 -5.96 8.13 -23.74
C ASP A 390 -4.46 8.23 -23.42
N VAL A 391 -4.04 7.63 -22.31
CA VAL A 391 -2.61 7.57 -21.94
C VAL A 391 -1.80 6.78 -22.95
N ALA A 392 -2.32 5.64 -23.42
CA ALA A 392 -1.64 4.81 -24.42
C ALA A 392 -1.39 5.58 -25.73
N THR A 393 -2.36 6.38 -26.17
CA THR A 393 -2.25 7.22 -27.36
C THR A 393 -1.22 8.35 -27.16
N ALA A 394 -1.25 9.01 -25.99
CA ALA A 394 -0.33 10.11 -25.68
C ALA A 394 1.13 9.65 -25.57
N VAL A 395 1.38 8.48 -24.97
CA VAL A 395 2.72 7.90 -24.81
C VAL A 395 3.17 7.10 -26.02
N ASN A 396 2.29 6.93 -27.02
CA ASN A 396 2.51 6.12 -28.23
C ASN A 396 2.85 4.65 -27.92
N MET A 397 2.05 4.03 -27.02
CA MET A 397 2.20 2.65 -26.59
C MET A 397 0.87 1.90 -26.71
N HIS A 398 0.92 0.56 -26.64
CA HIS A 398 -0.31 -0.24 -26.62
C HIS A 398 -0.99 -0.17 -25.26
N GLU A 399 -2.34 -0.16 -25.23
CA GLU A 399 -3.15 -0.10 -24.00
C GLU A 399 -2.79 -1.22 -23.00
N SER A 400 -2.49 -2.43 -23.51
CA SER A 400 -2.08 -3.54 -22.66
C SER A 400 -0.77 -3.29 -21.92
N THR A 401 0.17 -2.52 -22.49
CA THR A 401 1.43 -2.14 -21.84
C THR A 401 1.16 -1.16 -20.70
N VAL A 402 0.34 -0.14 -20.95
CA VAL A 402 -0.07 0.83 -19.91
C VAL A 402 -0.79 0.10 -18.77
N SER A 403 -1.73 -0.80 -19.07
CA SER A 403 -2.44 -1.59 -18.07
C SER A 403 -1.51 -2.45 -17.22
N ARG A 404 -0.49 -3.07 -17.82
CA ARG A 404 0.50 -3.89 -17.11
C ARG A 404 1.38 -3.06 -16.18
N VAL A 405 1.88 -1.94 -16.66
CA VAL A 405 2.75 -1.05 -15.87
C VAL A 405 1.98 -0.41 -14.70
N THR A 406 0.72 0.00 -14.92
CA THR A 406 -0.07 0.67 -13.87
C THR A 406 -0.62 -0.29 -12.81
N SER A 407 -0.52 -1.60 -13.03
CA SER A 407 -0.96 -2.60 -12.06
C SER A 407 0.10 -2.79 -10.97
N GLY A 408 -0.28 -2.52 -9.71
CA GLY A 408 0.57 -2.79 -8.54
C GLY A 408 1.53 -1.66 -8.13
N LEU A 409 1.73 -0.63 -8.95
CA LEU A 409 2.62 0.49 -8.59
C LEU A 409 1.92 1.53 -7.72
N LEU A 410 2.65 2.01 -6.70
CA LEU A 410 2.24 3.07 -5.78
C LEU A 410 2.92 4.39 -6.15
N MET A 411 2.12 5.46 -6.17
CA MET A 411 2.58 6.83 -6.39
C MET A 411 2.37 7.65 -5.12
N ALA A 412 3.44 8.20 -4.55
CA ALA A 412 3.37 9.21 -3.50
C ALA A 412 3.12 10.57 -4.13
N THR A 413 2.07 11.23 -3.68
CA THR A 413 1.69 12.59 -4.09
C THR A 413 1.64 13.51 -2.87
N PRO A 414 1.68 14.83 -3.02
CA PRO A 414 1.49 15.77 -1.90
C PRO A 414 0.16 15.57 -1.15
N LYS A 415 -0.83 14.94 -1.80
CA LYS A 415 -2.16 14.65 -1.23
C LYS A 415 -2.27 13.25 -0.60
N GLY A 416 -1.20 12.44 -0.65
CA GLY A 416 -1.16 11.08 -0.12
C GLY A 416 -0.65 10.04 -1.13
N CYS A 417 -0.62 8.76 -0.71
CA CYS A 417 -0.19 7.65 -1.55
C CYS A 417 -1.39 7.03 -2.27
N PHE A 418 -1.29 6.88 -3.59
CA PHE A 418 -2.32 6.30 -4.44
C PHE A 418 -1.74 5.24 -5.37
N THR A 419 -2.52 4.23 -5.69
CA THR A 419 -2.14 3.29 -6.76
C THR A 419 -2.31 3.98 -8.11
N LEU A 420 -1.40 3.74 -9.08
CA LEU A 420 -1.55 4.30 -10.43
C LEU A 420 -2.90 3.95 -11.07
N LYS A 421 -3.41 2.77 -10.75
CA LYS A 421 -4.72 2.31 -11.24
C LYS A 421 -5.88 3.18 -10.76
N SER A 422 -5.77 3.84 -9.61
CA SER A 422 -6.85 4.69 -9.04
C SER A 422 -7.13 5.96 -9.86
N PHE A 423 -6.16 6.41 -10.67
CA PHE A 423 -6.32 7.56 -11.55
C PHE A 423 -7.17 7.26 -12.80
N PHE A 424 -7.31 5.98 -13.14
CA PHE A 424 -8.16 5.57 -14.24
C PHE A 424 -9.60 5.38 -13.75
N SER A 425 -10.49 6.23 -14.22
CA SER A 425 -11.89 6.21 -13.85
C SER A 425 -12.79 6.38 -15.06
N VAL A 426 -13.89 5.64 -15.03
CA VAL A 426 -14.90 5.75 -16.07
C VAL A 426 -15.58 7.11 -15.96
N SER A 427 -15.76 7.78 -17.11
CA SER A 427 -16.53 9.01 -17.21
C SER A 427 -18.00 8.76 -16.87
N ILE A 428 -18.56 9.56 -15.98
CA ILE A 428 -20.00 9.65 -15.74
C ILE A 428 -20.49 10.84 -16.55
N ALA A 429 -21.51 10.63 -17.39
CA ALA A 429 -22.04 11.63 -18.30
C ALA A 429 -22.44 12.92 -17.56
N ALA A 430 -21.79 14.02 -17.92
CA ALA A 430 -22.19 15.37 -17.51
C ALA A 430 -23.35 15.89 -18.40
N THR A 431 -24.11 16.84 -17.88
CA THR A 431 -25.34 17.35 -18.48
C THR A 431 -25.01 18.41 -19.49
N GLU A 432 -24.51 18.63 -20.44
CA GLU A 432 -24.41 19.73 -21.43
C GLU A 432 -23.02 20.38 -21.64
N SER A 433 -22.07 20.25 -20.72
CA SER A 433 -20.76 20.89 -20.89
C SER A 433 -19.61 19.96 -21.33
N GLY A 434 -19.90 18.74 -21.76
CA GLY A 434 -18.90 17.87 -22.44
C GLY A 434 -17.81 17.23 -21.56
N ASP A 435 -17.51 17.76 -20.39
CA ASP A 435 -16.50 17.20 -19.49
C ASP A 435 -17.15 16.19 -18.54
N GLY A 436 -16.92 14.90 -18.80
CA GLY A 436 -17.35 13.82 -17.90
C GLY A 436 -16.65 13.92 -16.56
N THR A 437 -17.37 13.66 -15.48
CA THR A 437 -16.80 13.67 -14.13
C THR A 437 -16.37 12.27 -13.71
N ALA A 438 -15.25 12.14 -13.03
CA ALA A 438 -14.75 10.88 -12.54
C ALA A 438 -15.65 10.31 -11.41
N ALA A 439 -15.88 9.00 -11.41
CA ALA A 439 -16.68 8.35 -10.38
C ALA A 439 -16.14 8.56 -8.96
N ALA A 440 -14.84 8.75 -8.81
CA ALA A 440 -14.22 9.04 -7.53
C ALA A 440 -14.54 10.46 -7.05
N ALA A 441 -14.51 11.45 -7.94
CA ALA A 441 -14.88 12.85 -7.63
C ALA A 441 -16.37 12.94 -7.21
N VAL A 442 -17.25 12.20 -7.90
CA VAL A 442 -18.67 12.12 -7.53
C VAL A 442 -18.86 11.53 -6.12
N ARG A 443 -18.12 10.48 -5.77
CA ARG A 443 -18.17 9.90 -4.41
C ARG A 443 -17.70 10.88 -3.35
N ASP A 444 -16.61 11.61 -3.61
CA ASP A 444 -16.12 12.62 -2.69
C ASP A 444 -17.11 13.78 -2.52
N LEU A 445 -17.74 14.20 -3.61
CA LEU A 445 -18.79 15.19 -3.59
C LEU A 445 -20.02 14.76 -2.76
N ILE A 446 -20.46 13.51 -2.91
CA ILE A 446 -21.55 12.94 -2.09
C ILE A 446 -21.14 12.91 -0.60
N LYS A 447 -19.90 12.51 -0.31
CA LYS A 447 -19.34 12.50 1.05
C LYS A 447 -19.36 13.89 1.68
N THR A 448 -18.93 14.90 0.91
CA THR A 448 -18.91 16.31 1.34
C THR A 448 -20.32 16.84 1.58
N ILE A 449 -21.29 16.52 0.72
CA ILE A 449 -22.70 16.91 0.92
C ILE A 449 -23.25 16.28 2.20
N ILE A 450 -22.98 15.01 2.46
CA ILE A 450 -23.44 14.32 3.65
C ILE A 450 -22.75 14.85 4.91
N SER A 451 -21.46 15.18 4.87
CA SER A 451 -20.74 15.73 6.03
C SER A 451 -21.24 17.13 6.41
N ASN A 452 -21.75 17.90 5.46
CA ASN A 452 -22.31 19.23 5.66
C ASN A 452 -23.83 19.23 5.95
N GLU A 453 -24.46 18.05 6.05
CA GLU A 453 -25.90 17.96 6.35
C GLU A 453 -26.22 18.35 7.80
N LEU A 454 -27.41 18.90 8.00
CA LEU A 454 -27.91 19.21 9.34
C LEU A 454 -28.29 17.92 10.07
N PRO A 455 -27.75 17.63 11.28
CA PRO A 455 -28.04 16.41 12.02
C PRO A 455 -29.54 16.16 12.28
N LYS A 456 -30.33 17.23 12.41
CA LYS A 456 -31.77 17.14 12.63
C LYS A 456 -32.58 16.70 11.41
N LYS A 457 -32.07 16.99 10.19
CA LYS A 457 -32.76 16.70 8.93
C LYS A 457 -31.77 16.08 7.92
N PRO A 458 -31.37 14.84 8.07
CA PRO A 458 -30.48 14.20 7.11
C PRO A 458 -31.15 14.10 5.73
N LEU A 459 -30.35 14.37 4.69
CA LEU A 459 -30.79 14.40 3.31
C LEU A 459 -31.17 12.99 2.82
N SER A 460 -32.26 12.90 2.06
CA SER A 460 -32.60 11.65 1.35
C SER A 460 -31.70 11.42 0.13
N ASP A 461 -31.59 10.19 -0.34
CA ASP A 461 -30.82 9.88 -1.54
C ASP A 461 -31.35 10.64 -2.77
N ASP A 462 -32.67 10.97 -2.82
CA ASP A 462 -33.26 11.82 -3.84
C ASP A 462 -32.82 13.29 -3.73
N ALA A 463 -32.76 13.82 -2.50
CA ALA A 463 -32.29 15.19 -2.25
C ALA A 463 -30.80 15.32 -2.59
N ILE A 464 -29.99 14.31 -2.27
CA ILE A 464 -28.57 14.29 -2.65
C ILE A 464 -28.43 14.25 -4.18
N ALA A 465 -29.23 13.44 -4.87
CA ALA A 465 -29.22 13.38 -6.34
C ALA A 465 -29.59 14.74 -6.95
N ALA A 466 -30.57 15.48 -6.38
CA ALA A 466 -30.93 16.81 -6.83
C ALA A 466 -29.76 17.83 -6.66
N LEU A 467 -29.13 17.85 -5.47
CA LEU A 467 -27.96 18.70 -5.19
C LEU A 467 -26.76 18.42 -6.09
N VAL A 468 -26.53 17.13 -6.42
CA VAL A 468 -25.48 16.74 -7.37
C VAL A 468 -25.85 17.15 -8.78
N SER A 469 -27.16 17.11 -9.16
CA SER A 469 -27.63 17.59 -10.46
C SER A 469 -27.48 19.09 -10.63
N GLU A 470 -27.66 19.88 -9.56
CA GLU A 470 -27.38 21.33 -9.56
C GLU A 470 -25.91 21.66 -9.87
N LYS A 471 -25.00 20.74 -9.50
CA LYS A 471 -23.57 20.83 -9.84
C LYS A 471 -23.24 20.29 -11.23
N GLY A 472 -24.22 20.00 -12.06
CA GLY A 472 -24.05 19.59 -13.45
C GLY A 472 -23.90 18.09 -13.70
N ILE A 473 -24.06 17.22 -12.68
CA ILE A 473 -23.85 15.79 -12.80
C ILE A 473 -25.18 15.05 -12.62
N LYS A 474 -25.75 14.47 -13.70
CA LYS A 474 -27.00 13.70 -13.62
C LYS A 474 -26.76 12.32 -13.01
N LEU A 475 -27.27 12.10 -11.81
CA LEU A 475 -27.23 10.80 -11.14
C LEU A 475 -28.62 10.28 -10.79
N ALA A 476 -28.84 8.99 -11.02
CA ALA A 476 -30.04 8.31 -10.54
C ALA A 476 -29.95 8.07 -9.01
N ARG A 477 -31.08 8.13 -8.30
CA ARG A 477 -31.18 7.81 -6.87
C ARG A 477 -30.50 6.48 -6.50
N ARG A 478 -30.68 5.44 -7.34
CA ARG A 478 -30.06 4.11 -7.12
C ARG A 478 -28.53 4.18 -7.14
N THR A 479 -27.96 5.04 -8.00
CA THR A 479 -26.51 5.23 -8.08
C THR A 479 -25.97 5.94 -6.84
N VAL A 480 -26.69 6.96 -6.33
CA VAL A 480 -26.35 7.64 -5.08
C VAL A 480 -26.40 6.65 -3.90
N ALA A 481 -27.45 5.83 -3.79
CA ALA A 481 -27.56 4.80 -2.77
C ALA A 481 -26.38 3.80 -2.85
N LYS A 482 -26.04 3.31 -4.04
CA LYS A 482 -24.90 2.41 -4.24
C LYS A 482 -23.57 3.06 -3.81
N TYR A 483 -23.31 4.31 -4.16
CA TYR A 483 -22.09 5.01 -3.75
C TYR A 483 -22.04 5.24 -2.26
N ARG A 484 -23.16 5.61 -1.63
CA ARG A 484 -23.27 5.76 -0.18
C ARG A 484 -22.96 4.45 0.56
N GLU A 485 -23.53 3.33 0.09
CA GLU A 485 -23.27 1.99 0.65
C GLU A 485 -21.80 1.57 0.47
N MET A 486 -21.21 1.82 -0.68
CA MET A 486 -19.77 1.57 -0.91
C MET A 486 -18.88 2.37 0.06
N MET A 487 -19.29 3.57 0.46
CA MET A 487 -18.60 4.39 1.44
C MET A 487 -18.95 4.02 2.90
N ARG A 488 -19.79 3.00 3.14
CA ARG A 488 -20.28 2.57 4.44
C ARG A 488 -21.03 3.68 5.19
N ILE A 489 -21.68 4.58 4.47
CA ILE A 489 -22.51 5.64 5.04
C ILE A 489 -23.93 5.10 5.21
N PRO A 490 -24.52 5.17 6.44
CA PRO A 490 -25.85 4.64 6.71
C PRO A 490 -26.96 5.43 5.99
N SER A 491 -28.14 4.81 5.87
CA SER A 491 -29.32 5.42 5.25
C SER A 491 -29.78 6.70 5.95
N SER A 492 -30.55 7.55 5.28
CA SER A 492 -31.08 8.78 5.89
C SER A 492 -31.90 8.52 7.16
N SER A 493 -32.61 7.38 7.21
CA SER A 493 -33.37 6.94 8.39
C SER A 493 -32.47 6.57 9.56
N GLU A 494 -31.38 5.85 9.29
CA GLU A 494 -30.37 5.49 10.28
C GLU A 494 -29.58 6.69 10.76
N ARG A 495 -29.15 7.59 9.84
CA ARG A 495 -28.48 8.85 10.22
C ARG A 495 -29.36 9.71 11.12
N ARG A 496 -30.69 9.79 10.83
CA ARG A 496 -31.64 10.49 11.69
C ARG A 496 -31.74 9.85 13.08
N ARG A 497 -31.66 8.53 13.14
CA ARG A 497 -31.71 7.79 14.41
C ARG A 497 -30.44 8.03 15.23
N GLN A 498 -29.28 7.96 14.59
CA GLN A 498 -27.97 8.28 15.20
C GLN A 498 -27.91 9.73 15.68
N ALA A 499 -28.43 10.68 14.90
CA ALA A 499 -28.51 12.08 15.29
C ALA A 499 -29.40 12.29 16.52
N LYS A 500 -30.55 11.59 16.60
CA LYS A 500 -31.42 11.65 17.82
C LYS A 500 -30.71 11.10 19.04
N LEU A 501 -29.95 10.01 18.92
CA LEU A 501 -29.16 9.45 20.00
C LEU A 501 -28.05 10.42 20.44
N ASN A 502 -27.40 11.09 19.49
CA ASN A 502 -26.36 12.09 19.78
C ASN A 502 -26.91 13.40 20.39
N MET A 503 -28.19 13.75 20.14
CA MET A 503 -28.82 14.92 20.73
C MET A 503 -29.45 14.63 22.09
N ALA A 504 -29.72 13.37 22.44
CA ALA A 504 -30.20 12.96 23.74
C ALA A 504 -29.09 12.90 24.80
N ILE A 505 -27.86 13.01 24.35
CA ILE A 505 -26.63 13.10 25.13
C ILE A 505 -26.20 14.55 25.27
#